data_3f3fef3a83d8dc4206d55d76f64e5e89
#
_entry.id   3f3fef3a83d8dc4206d55d76f64e5e89
#
_cell.length_a   1.000
_cell.length_b   1.000
_cell.length_c   1.000
_cell.angle_alpha   90.00
_cell.angle_beta   90.00
_cell.angle_gamma   90.00
#
_symmetry.space_group_name_H-M   'P 1'
#
loop_
_entity.id
_entity.type
_entity.pdbx_description
1 polymer ?
#
loop_
_entity_poly.entity_id
_entity_poly.type
_entity_poly.pdbx_seq_one_letter_code
_entity_poly.pdbx_strand_id
1 'polypeptide(L)'
;MNETRWQRWAAASGFVALAFGAAAVALERPWPSTSDPDGFPAFLAANRGAILAQSMLFVISAGVFMWFLGSLRSFLIEAEGATGRLSTLAFAAGMIGYGLNVVGQAPQITLTLPSAAGMAPGSAAVLTDLGWVMLIVANIPLAVMFFAVAVVSLRTRVFPVWLGWLAVLAGAAAALLSFAVVDPSGPLAPQGWASYLLYPASIVWLVPAATVMIRRIGRRPAATTRPELTERTEQLIR
;
A
#
# COMPACT_ATOMS: atom_id res chain seq x y z
N MET A 1 22.49 16.53 -1.61
CA MET A 1 22.03 15.38 -2.43
C MET A 1 21.11 15.93 -3.51
N ASN A 2 21.31 15.60 -4.78
CA ASN A 2 20.57 16.20 -5.90
C ASN A 2 19.09 15.75 -5.83
N GLU A 3 18.12 16.68 -5.91
CA GLU A 3 16.70 16.44 -5.72
C GLU A 3 16.16 15.34 -6.64
N THR A 4 16.59 15.30 -7.89
CA THR A 4 16.26 14.23 -8.85
C THR A 4 16.67 12.85 -8.36
N ARG A 5 17.80 12.76 -7.67
CA ARG A 5 18.32 11.51 -7.12
C ARG A 5 17.45 11.03 -5.95
N TRP A 6 17.05 11.96 -5.08
CA TRP A 6 16.15 11.69 -3.97
C TRP A 6 14.77 11.18 -4.46
N GLN A 7 14.18 11.86 -5.43
CA GLN A 7 12.88 11.46 -6.02
C GLN A 7 12.95 10.06 -6.65
N ARG A 8 14.06 9.69 -7.29
CA ARG A 8 14.26 8.34 -7.83
C ARG A 8 14.33 7.27 -6.74
N TRP A 9 15.03 7.54 -5.63
CA TRP A 9 15.09 6.64 -4.49
C TRP A 9 13.71 6.47 -3.85
N ALA A 10 12.97 7.58 -3.70
CA ALA A 10 11.61 7.53 -3.18
C ALA A 10 10.64 6.74 -4.10
N ALA A 11 10.79 6.84 -5.42
CA ALA A 11 10.03 5.99 -6.34
C ALA A 11 10.46 4.52 -6.28
N ALA A 12 11.74 4.24 -6.06
CA ALA A 12 12.28 2.88 -5.92
C ALA A 12 11.85 2.20 -4.61
N SER A 13 11.42 2.96 -3.59
CA SER A 13 10.93 2.39 -2.33
C SER A 13 9.71 1.49 -2.54
N GLY A 14 8.94 1.67 -3.62
CA GLY A 14 7.87 0.74 -4.00
C GLY A 14 8.35 -0.70 -4.22
N PHE A 15 9.53 -0.90 -4.82
CA PHE A 15 10.12 -2.24 -4.98
C PHE A 15 10.61 -2.82 -3.66
N VAL A 16 11.16 -1.98 -2.78
CA VAL A 16 11.62 -2.41 -1.46
C VAL A 16 10.42 -2.83 -0.61
N ALA A 17 9.33 -2.04 -0.63
CA ALA A 17 8.08 -2.40 0.03
C ALA A 17 7.53 -3.74 -0.49
N LEU A 18 7.53 -3.93 -1.81
CA LEU A 18 7.09 -5.18 -2.42
C LEU A 18 7.95 -6.37 -1.98
N ALA A 19 9.27 -6.21 -1.88
CA ALA A 19 10.16 -7.26 -1.41
C ALA A 19 9.85 -7.68 0.05
N PHE A 20 9.63 -6.71 0.95
CA PHE A 20 9.21 -7.01 2.32
C PHE A 20 7.82 -7.64 2.38
N GLY A 21 6.87 -7.16 1.59
CA GLY A 21 5.53 -7.75 1.49
C GLY A 21 5.57 -9.19 0.98
N ALA A 22 6.34 -9.47 -0.07
CA ALA A 22 6.51 -10.83 -0.60
C ALA A 22 7.17 -11.76 0.42
N ALA A 23 8.18 -11.29 1.16
CA ALA A 23 8.80 -12.05 2.24
C ALA A 23 7.80 -12.35 3.37
N ALA A 24 6.92 -11.39 3.70
CA ALA A 24 5.86 -11.61 4.68
C ALA A 24 4.88 -12.69 4.21
N VAL A 25 4.39 -12.61 2.97
CA VAL A 25 3.49 -13.63 2.39
C VAL A 25 4.14 -15.01 2.37
N ALA A 26 5.44 -15.11 2.10
CA ALA A 26 6.16 -16.38 2.13
C ALA A 26 6.20 -17.06 3.51
N LEU A 27 6.04 -16.27 4.59
CA LEU A 27 5.95 -16.76 5.97
C LEU A 27 4.52 -17.07 6.41
N GLU A 28 3.52 -16.73 5.60
CA GLU A 28 2.12 -16.94 5.93
C GLU A 28 1.81 -18.42 6.16
N ARG A 29 1.02 -18.67 7.19
CA ARG A 29 0.55 -20.02 7.55
C ARG A 29 -0.97 -20.03 7.51
N PRO A 30 -1.58 -21.15 7.08
CA PRO A 30 -3.04 -21.28 7.14
C PRO A 30 -3.50 -21.16 8.60
N TRP A 31 -4.36 -20.18 8.86
CA TRP A 31 -4.92 -19.97 10.20
C TRP A 31 -6.03 -20.98 10.48
N PRO A 32 -6.20 -21.40 11.74
CA PRO A 32 -7.38 -22.16 12.15
C PRO A 32 -8.66 -21.42 11.83
N SER A 33 -9.75 -22.15 11.64
CA SER A 33 -11.05 -21.54 11.46
C SER A 33 -11.49 -20.82 12.73
N THR A 34 -11.95 -19.57 12.60
CA THR A 34 -12.49 -18.81 13.74
C THR A 34 -13.83 -19.36 14.23
N SER A 35 -14.51 -20.16 13.41
CA SER A 35 -15.73 -20.91 13.80
C SER A 35 -15.43 -22.17 14.62
N ASP A 36 -14.18 -22.66 14.59
CA ASP A 36 -13.71 -23.77 15.41
C ASP A 36 -12.38 -23.38 16.09
N PRO A 37 -12.47 -22.65 17.22
CA PRO A 37 -11.30 -21.99 17.80
C PRO A 37 -10.35 -22.92 18.57
N ASP A 38 -10.69 -24.19 18.79
CA ASP A 38 -9.92 -25.11 19.61
C ASP A 38 -8.51 -25.37 19.06
N GLY A 39 -8.30 -25.19 17.76
CA GLY A 39 -7.00 -25.29 17.11
C GLY A 39 -6.02 -24.14 17.40
N PHE A 40 -6.49 -22.99 17.90
CA PHE A 40 -5.68 -21.79 18.07
C PHE A 40 -4.49 -21.96 19.04
N PRO A 41 -4.64 -22.56 20.26
CA PRO A 41 -3.53 -22.68 21.18
C PRO A 41 -2.34 -23.45 20.60
N ALA A 42 -2.62 -24.58 19.96
CA ALA A 42 -1.57 -25.40 19.33
C ALA A 42 -0.93 -24.69 18.14
N PHE A 43 -1.74 -24.02 17.30
CA PHE A 43 -1.26 -23.24 16.16
C PHE A 43 -0.34 -22.10 16.59
N LEU A 44 -0.76 -21.31 17.60
CA LEU A 44 0.02 -20.17 18.10
C LEU A 44 1.33 -20.64 18.74
N ALA A 45 1.30 -21.73 19.51
CA ALA A 45 2.50 -22.30 20.11
C ALA A 45 3.53 -22.73 19.04
N ALA A 46 3.06 -23.38 17.98
CA ALA A 46 3.91 -23.88 16.90
C ALA A 46 4.43 -22.76 15.96
N ASN A 47 3.67 -21.68 15.77
CA ASN A 47 3.94 -20.70 14.73
C ASN A 47 4.28 -19.29 15.23
N ARG A 48 4.43 -19.08 16.55
CA ARG A 48 4.65 -17.77 17.16
C ARG A 48 5.72 -16.94 16.45
N GLY A 49 6.89 -17.52 16.18
CA GLY A 49 7.99 -16.81 15.54
C GLY A 49 7.68 -16.40 14.09
N ALA A 50 7.02 -17.28 13.33
CA ALA A 50 6.61 -17.00 11.95
C ALA A 50 5.57 -15.89 11.89
N ILE A 51 4.55 -15.92 12.76
CA ILE A 51 3.50 -14.90 12.86
C ILE A 51 4.11 -13.54 13.19
N LEU A 52 4.99 -13.46 14.18
CA LEU A 52 5.64 -12.21 14.55
C LEU A 52 6.52 -11.67 13.42
N ALA A 53 7.33 -12.52 12.79
CA ALA A 53 8.19 -12.13 11.68
C ALA A 53 7.36 -11.65 10.47
N GLN A 54 6.29 -12.36 10.10
CA GLN A 54 5.35 -11.98 9.05
C GLN A 54 4.74 -10.61 9.32
N SER A 55 4.17 -10.42 10.52
CA SER A 55 3.52 -9.16 10.90
C SER A 55 4.51 -7.99 10.88
N MET A 56 5.72 -8.16 11.38
CA MET A 56 6.77 -7.13 11.35
C MET A 56 7.20 -6.79 9.92
N LEU A 57 7.31 -7.77 9.04
CA LEU A 57 7.63 -7.54 7.63
C LEU A 57 6.51 -6.77 6.92
N PHE A 58 5.23 -7.04 7.21
CA PHE A 58 4.12 -6.25 6.69
C PHE A 58 4.14 -4.80 7.20
N VAL A 59 4.40 -4.58 8.49
CA VAL A 59 4.53 -3.24 9.08
C VAL A 59 5.66 -2.46 8.41
N ILE A 60 6.83 -3.08 8.23
CA ILE A 60 7.98 -2.47 7.54
C ILE A 60 7.64 -2.17 6.09
N SER A 61 7.02 -3.14 5.38
CA SER A 61 6.56 -2.98 4.01
C SER A 61 5.65 -1.76 3.86
N ALA A 62 4.64 -1.65 4.73
CA ALA A 62 3.71 -0.51 4.72
C ALA A 62 4.42 0.83 5.00
N GLY A 63 5.32 0.88 5.97
CA GLY A 63 6.12 2.07 6.27
C GLY A 63 6.96 2.53 5.07
N VAL A 64 7.64 1.60 4.41
CA VAL A 64 8.41 1.89 3.18
C VAL A 64 7.49 2.31 2.04
N PHE A 65 6.31 1.71 1.92
CA PHE A 65 5.35 2.08 0.88
C PHE A 65 4.79 3.50 1.06
N MET A 66 4.68 4.01 2.28
CA MET A 66 4.28 5.40 2.52
C MET A 66 5.25 6.41 1.87
N TRP A 67 6.54 6.09 1.77
CA TRP A 67 7.51 6.87 1.02
C TRP A 67 7.23 6.87 -0.48
N PHE A 68 6.86 5.70 -1.02
CA PHE A 68 6.42 5.59 -2.41
C PHE A 68 5.18 6.44 -2.66
N LEU A 69 4.19 6.43 -1.76
CA LEU A 69 2.98 7.26 -1.87
C LEU A 69 3.31 8.76 -1.90
N GLY A 70 4.28 9.22 -1.10
CA GLY A 70 4.76 10.60 -1.15
C GLY A 70 5.36 10.95 -2.51
N SER A 71 6.18 10.06 -3.08
CA SER A 71 6.74 10.22 -4.42
C SER A 71 5.67 10.17 -5.51
N LEU A 72 4.71 9.26 -5.40
CA LEU A 72 3.57 9.16 -6.31
C LEU A 72 2.74 10.43 -6.31
N ARG A 73 2.44 10.98 -5.12
CA ARG A 73 1.73 12.26 -4.98
C ARG A 73 2.45 13.38 -5.73
N SER A 74 3.73 13.57 -5.48
CA SER A 74 4.52 14.61 -6.14
C SER A 74 4.52 14.45 -7.67
N PHE A 75 4.66 13.21 -8.15
CA PHE A 75 4.63 12.89 -9.56
C PHE A 75 3.28 13.18 -10.21
N LEU A 76 2.16 12.91 -9.52
CA LEU A 76 0.81 13.14 -10.01
C LEU A 76 0.43 14.62 -9.97
N ILE A 77 0.80 15.38 -8.91
CA ILE A 77 0.51 16.81 -8.78
C ILE A 77 1.13 17.61 -9.92
N GLU A 78 2.36 17.30 -10.29
CA GLU A 78 3.01 17.99 -11.42
C GLU A 78 2.26 17.82 -12.73
N ALA A 79 1.58 16.70 -12.92
CA ALA A 79 0.79 16.43 -14.11
C ALA A 79 -0.65 16.96 -14.01
N GLU A 80 -1.25 16.93 -12.80
CA GLU A 80 -2.61 17.41 -12.56
C GLU A 80 -2.70 18.95 -12.64
N GLY A 81 -1.63 19.64 -12.28
CA GLY A 81 -1.56 21.12 -12.28
C GLY A 81 -1.92 21.73 -10.93
N ALA A 82 -2.26 23.03 -10.95
CA ALA A 82 -2.28 23.92 -9.78
C ALA A 82 -3.12 23.45 -8.58
N THR A 83 -4.18 22.66 -8.77
CA THR A 83 -5.06 22.27 -7.65
C THR A 83 -4.61 21.00 -6.93
N GLY A 84 -4.02 20.02 -7.65
CA GLY A 84 -3.54 18.75 -7.10
C GLY A 84 -4.56 17.99 -6.23
N ARG A 85 -5.87 18.19 -6.47
CA ARG A 85 -6.94 17.65 -5.61
C ARG A 85 -7.00 16.14 -5.63
N LEU A 86 -6.99 15.55 -6.83
CA LEU A 86 -7.06 14.09 -6.98
C LEU A 86 -5.75 13.43 -6.53
N SER A 87 -4.62 14.05 -6.81
CA SER A 87 -3.31 13.58 -6.33
C SER A 87 -3.22 13.59 -4.80
N THR A 88 -3.80 14.63 -4.16
CA THR A 88 -3.88 14.72 -2.70
C THR A 88 -4.88 13.70 -2.14
N LEU A 89 -6.03 13.50 -2.78
CA LEU A 89 -7.00 12.47 -2.42
C LEU A 89 -6.37 11.07 -2.52
N ALA A 90 -5.66 10.78 -3.61
CA ALA A 90 -4.96 9.50 -3.78
C ALA A 90 -3.95 9.25 -2.65
N PHE A 91 -3.15 10.27 -2.31
CA PHE A 91 -2.19 10.17 -1.21
C PHE A 91 -2.87 9.95 0.13
N ALA A 92 -3.86 10.77 0.49
CA ALA A 92 -4.57 10.67 1.76
C ALA A 92 -5.28 9.32 1.92
N ALA A 93 -5.99 8.88 0.89
CA ALA A 93 -6.66 7.59 0.87
C ALA A 93 -5.66 6.42 0.98
N GLY A 94 -4.54 6.49 0.27
CA GLY A 94 -3.46 5.51 0.40
C GLY A 94 -2.86 5.46 1.79
N MET A 95 -2.61 6.60 2.42
CA MET A 95 -2.10 6.68 3.80
C MET A 95 -3.08 6.07 4.81
N ILE A 96 -4.39 6.33 4.65
CA ILE A 96 -5.43 5.73 5.50
C ILE A 96 -5.47 4.21 5.29
N GLY A 97 -5.50 3.73 4.05
CA GLY A 97 -5.57 2.31 3.75
C GLY A 97 -4.36 1.54 4.29
N TYR A 98 -3.14 2.02 4.02
CA TYR A 98 -1.93 1.38 4.54
C TYR A 98 -1.77 1.56 6.07
N GLY A 99 -2.25 2.68 6.63
CA GLY A 99 -2.33 2.87 8.09
C GLY A 99 -3.22 1.82 8.75
N LEU A 100 -4.40 1.54 8.20
CA LEU A 100 -5.29 0.47 8.67
C LEU A 100 -4.65 -0.91 8.53
N ASN A 101 -3.90 -1.18 7.46
CA ASN A 101 -3.14 -2.42 7.32
C ASN A 101 -2.09 -2.58 8.44
N VAL A 102 -1.38 -1.50 8.80
CA VAL A 102 -0.42 -1.52 9.92
C VAL A 102 -1.12 -1.82 11.25
N VAL A 103 -2.24 -1.13 11.51
CA VAL A 103 -3.03 -1.35 12.74
C VAL A 103 -3.62 -2.76 12.76
N GLY A 104 -4.02 -3.29 11.60
CA GLY A 104 -4.52 -4.67 11.44
C GLY A 104 -3.52 -5.75 11.80
N GLN A 105 -2.20 -5.44 11.84
CA GLN A 105 -1.19 -6.38 12.34
C GLN A 105 -1.13 -6.44 13.88
N ALA A 106 -1.65 -5.44 14.59
CA ALA A 106 -1.57 -5.37 16.05
C ALA A 106 -2.25 -6.58 16.75
N PRO A 107 -3.45 -7.05 16.35
CA PRO A 107 -4.05 -8.23 16.92
C PRO A 107 -3.19 -9.48 16.75
N GLN A 108 -2.59 -9.70 15.58
CA GLN A 108 -1.72 -10.83 15.30
C GLN A 108 -0.44 -10.77 16.16
N ILE A 109 0.18 -9.59 16.27
CA ILE A 109 1.33 -9.38 17.15
C ILE A 109 0.95 -9.66 18.61
N THR A 110 -0.23 -9.19 19.06
CA THR A 110 -0.72 -9.44 20.42
C THR A 110 -0.82 -10.94 20.74
N LEU A 111 -1.31 -11.73 19.79
CA LEU A 111 -1.39 -13.19 19.94
C LEU A 111 -0.01 -13.87 20.10
N THR A 112 1.08 -13.20 19.75
CA THR A 112 2.45 -13.73 19.94
C THR A 112 3.07 -13.29 21.26
N LEU A 113 2.45 -12.41 22.04
CA LEU A 113 3.02 -11.93 23.31
C LEU A 113 2.84 -12.96 24.45
N PRO A 114 3.71 -12.93 25.48
CA PRO A 114 3.57 -13.81 26.64
C PRO A 114 2.21 -13.65 27.35
N SER A 115 1.61 -12.45 27.32
CA SER A 115 0.29 -12.18 27.89
C SER A 115 -0.85 -12.95 27.20
N ALA A 116 -0.65 -13.43 26.00
CA ALA A 116 -1.61 -14.28 25.30
C ALA A 116 -1.51 -15.76 25.72
N ALA A 117 -0.48 -16.14 26.46
CA ALA A 117 -0.35 -17.50 26.98
C ALA A 117 -1.50 -17.80 27.96
N GLY A 118 -2.28 -18.84 27.66
CA GLY A 118 -3.49 -19.18 28.42
C GLY A 118 -4.76 -18.42 28.05
N MET A 119 -4.73 -17.61 26.99
CA MET A 119 -5.92 -16.99 26.44
C MET A 119 -6.93 -18.06 25.99
N ALA A 120 -8.22 -17.82 26.28
CA ALA A 120 -9.27 -18.69 25.80
C ALA A 120 -9.29 -18.75 24.26
N PRO A 121 -9.50 -19.95 23.66
CA PRO A 121 -9.49 -20.10 22.19
C PRO A 121 -10.42 -19.12 21.45
N GLY A 122 -11.62 -18.89 21.99
CA GLY A 122 -12.57 -17.93 21.42
C GLY A 122 -12.07 -16.48 21.43
N SER A 123 -11.28 -16.07 22.44
CA SER A 123 -10.67 -14.73 22.46
C SER A 123 -9.58 -14.60 21.39
N ALA A 124 -8.81 -15.65 21.14
CA ALA A 124 -7.82 -15.66 20.05
C ALA A 124 -8.50 -15.58 18.68
N ALA A 125 -9.61 -16.28 18.48
CA ALA A 125 -10.41 -16.19 17.27
C ALA A 125 -10.93 -14.76 17.01
N VAL A 126 -11.51 -14.11 18.04
CA VAL A 126 -12.00 -12.72 17.94
C VAL A 126 -10.89 -11.73 17.58
N LEU A 127 -9.69 -11.88 18.16
CA LEU A 127 -8.56 -11.04 17.80
C LEU A 127 -8.10 -11.27 16.35
N THR A 128 -8.14 -12.51 15.89
CA THR A 128 -7.84 -12.85 14.50
C THR A 128 -8.85 -12.22 13.55
N ASP A 129 -10.15 -12.33 13.84
CA ASP A 129 -11.22 -11.69 13.07
C ASP A 129 -11.08 -10.16 13.06
N LEU A 130 -10.69 -9.55 14.18
CA LEU A 130 -10.42 -8.11 14.24
C LEU A 130 -9.30 -7.71 13.27
N GLY A 131 -8.22 -8.47 13.21
CA GLY A 131 -7.14 -8.25 12.24
C GLY A 131 -7.65 -8.32 10.80
N TRP A 132 -8.43 -9.35 10.47
CA TRP A 132 -9.02 -9.51 9.13
C TRP A 132 -9.99 -8.39 8.77
N VAL A 133 -10.87 -7.99 9.69
CA VAL A 133 -11.80 -6.86 9.46
C VAL A 133 -11.04 -5.57 9.17
N MET A 134 -9.94 -5.29 9.89
CA MET A 134 -9.10 -4.12 9.62
C MET A 134 -8.52 -4.14 8.19
N LEU A 135 -8.07 -5.29 7.71
CA LEU A 135 -7.59 -5.45 6.33
C LEU A 135 -8.72 -5.27 5.30
N ILE A 136 -9.91 -5.81 5.57
CA ILE A 136 -11.08 -5.68 4.70
C ILE A 136 -11.50 -4.21 4.59
N VAL A 137 -11.63 -3.51 5.71
CA VAL A 137 -12.02 -2.09 5.74
C VAL A 137 -10.97 -1.20 5.07
N ALA A 138 -9.69 -1.54 5.14
CA ALA A 138 -8.60 -0.85 4.47
C ALA A 138 -8.75 -0.83 2.93
N ASN A 139 -9.46 -1.78 2.35
CA ASN A 139 -9.66 -1.85 0.90
C ASN A 139 -10.53 -0.69 0.36
N ILE A 140 -11.43 -0.09 1.16
CA ILE A 140 -12.23 1.06 0.71
C ILE A 140 -11.35 2.27 0.40
N PRO A 141 -10.52 2.79 1.33
CA PRO A 141 -9.61 3.88 0.99
C PRO A 141 -8.59 3.50 -0.09
N LEU A 142 -8.15 2.24 -0.16
CA LEU A 142 -7.27 1.80 -1.25
C LEU A 142 -7.98 1.85 -2.61
N ALA A 143 -9.26 1.50 -2.70
CA ALA A 143 -10.06 1.66 -3.91
C ALA A 143 -10.13 3.15 -4.34
N VAL A 144 -10.40 4.05 -3.39
CA VAL A 144 -10.40 5.51 -3.64
C VAL A 144 -9.03 5.98 -4.15
N MET A 145 -7.94 5.53 -3.54
CA MET A 145 -6.57 5.82 -4.00
C MET A 145 -6.38 5.42 -5.47
N PHE A 146 -6.69 4.17 -5.81
CA PHE A 146 -6.51 3.67 -7.17
C PHE A 146 -7.39 4.37 -8.20
N PHE A 147 -8.66 4.66 -7.87
CA PHE A 147 -9.53 5.40 -8.77
C PHE A 147 -9.05 6.84 -8.98
N ALA A 148 -8.60 7.52 -7.94
CA ALA A 148 -8.02 8.86 -8.07
C ALA A 148 -6.75 8.85 -8.95
N VAL A 149 -5.85 7.89 -8.74
CA VAL A 149 -4.68 7.67 -9.61
C VAL A 149 -5.09 7.39 -11.05
N ALA A 150 -6.11 6.55 -11.27
CA ALA A 150 -6.62 6.22 -12.59
C ALA A 150 -7.13 7.47 -13.32
N VAL A 151 -7.96 8.29 -12.64
CA VAL A 151 -8.51 9.51 -13.22
C VAL A 151 -7.41 10.48 -13.61
N VAL A 152 -6.44 10.75 -12.73
CA VAL A 152 -5.29 11.62 -13.07
C VAL A 152 -4.53 11.04 -14.26
N SER A 153 -4.21 9.74 -14.22
CA SER A 153 -3.44 9.07 -15.25
C SER A 153 -4.09 9.12 -16.64
N LEU A 154 -5.40 8.86 -16.70
CA LEU A 154 -6.14 8.83 -17.96
C LEU A 154 -6.36 10.25 -18.53
N ARG A 155 -6.56 11.27 -17.67
CA ARG A 155 -6.74 12.66 -18.09
C ARG A 155 -5.45 13.31 -18.55
N THR A 156 -4.36 13.11 -17.81
CA THR A 156 -3.08 13.81 -18.04
C THR A 156 -2.09 13.00 -18.87
N ARG A 157 -2.33 11.71 -19.04
CA ARG A 157 -1.41 10.75 -19.67
C ARG A 157 -0.02 10.73 -19.00
N VAL A 158 0.03 11.08 -17.71
CA VAL A 158 1.25 11.02 -16.91
C VAL A 158 1.77 9.57 -16.76
N PHE A 159 0.89 8.60 -16.82
CA PHE A 159 1.20 7.20 -17.05
C PHE A 159 0.71 6.76 -18.44
N PRO A 160 1.25 5.69 -19.01
CA PRO A 160 0.67 5.05 -20.20
C PRO A 160 -0.79 4.70 -19.95
N VAL A 161 -1.65 4.80 -20.98
CA VAL A 161 -3.11 4.60 -20.87
C VAL A 161 -3.46 3.24 -20.24
N TRP A 162 -2.72 2.17 -20.64
CA TRP A 162 -2.94 0.84 -20.08
C TRP A 162 -2.71 0.78 -18.56
N LEU A 163 -1.76 1.56 -18.04
CA LEU A 163 -1.47 1.62 -16.60
C LEU A 163 -2.56 2.39 -15.84
N GLY A 164 -3.19 3.39 -16.47
CA GLY A 164 -4.39 4.04 -15.96
C GLY A 164 -5.57 3.05 -15.83
N TRP A 165 -5.80 2.22 -16.83
CA TRP A 165 -6.82 1.16 -16.78
C TRP A 165 -6.48 0.06 -15.76
N LEU A 166 -5.20 -0.28 -15.62
CA LEU A 166 -4.78 -1.21 -14.58
C LEU A 166 -5.04 -0.66 -13.17
N ALA A 167 -4.92 0.66 -12.98
CA ALA A 167 -5.33 1.31 -11.72
C ALA A 167 -6.86 1.22 -11.50
N VAL A 168 -7.68 1.34 -12.57
CA VAL A 168 -9.14 1.09 -12.46
C VAL A 168 -9.40 -0.33 -12.00
N LEU A 169 -8.73 -1.32 -12.58
CA LEU A 169 -8.89 -2.73 -12.20
C LEU A 169 -8.45 -2.98 -10.75
N ALA A 170 -7.32 -2.40 -10.32
CA ALA A 170 -6.86 -2.50 -8.93
C ALA A 170 -7.85 -1.85 -7.95
N GLY A 171 -8.43 -0.70 -8.32
CA GLY A 171 -9.47 -0.04 -7.54
C GLY A 171 -10.75 -0.87 -7.45
N ALA A 172 -11.19 -1.46 -8.55
CA ALA A 172 -12.35 -2.36 -8.57
C ALA A 172 -12.11 -3.62 -7.74
N ALA A 173 -10.92 -4.23 -7.83
CA ALA A 173 -10.54 -5.37 -7.02
C ALA A 173 -10.58 -5.03 -5.52
N ALA A 174 -10.00 -3.89 -5.12
CA ALA A 174 -10.05 -3.44 -3.73
C ALA A 174 -11.50 -3.17 -3.27
N ALA A 175 -12.33 -2.51 -4.11
CA ALA A 175 -13.74 -2.30 -3.79
C ALA A 175 -14.50 -3.62 -3.60
N LEU A 176 -14.24 -4.63 -4.43
CA LEU A 176 -14.85 -5.96 -4.29
C LEU A 176 -14.39 -6.65 -3.00
N LEU A 177 -13.10 -6.59 -2.67
CA LEU A 177 -12.55 -7.18 -1.46
C LEU A 177 -13.14 -6.59 -0.17
N SER A 178 -13.61 -5.34 -0.20
CA SER A 178 -14.28 -4.74 0.97
C SER A 178 -15.63 -5.38 1.28
N PHE A 179 -16.25 -6.11 0.35
CA PHE A 179 -17.48 -6.89 0.59
C PHE A 179 -17.22 -8.23 1.30
N ALA A 180 -15.97 -8.62 1.53
CA ALA A 180 -15.65 -9.84 2.29
C ALA A 180 -16.25 -9.86 3.70
N VAL A 181 -16.56 -8.69 4.26
CA VAL A 181 -17.24 -8.58 5.57
C VAL A 181 -18.66 -9.14 5.56
N VAL A 182 -19.32 -9.19 4.40
CA VAL A 182 -20.71 -9.67 4.26
C VAL A 182 -20.79 -11.20 4.31
N ASP A 183 -19.76 -11.87 3.79
CA ASP A 183 -19.64 -13.33 3.83
C ASP A 183 -18.20 -13.71 4.22
N PRO A 184 -17.94 -13.82 5.54
CA PRO A 184 -16.59 -14.10 6.07
C PRO A 184 -16.03 -15.48 5.69
N SER A 185 -16.88 -16.38 5.23
CA SER A 185 -16.50 -17.72 4.76
C SER A 185 -16.58 -17.88 3.23
N GLY A 186 -17.01 -16.84 2.53
CA GLY A 186 -17.23 -16.84 1.09
C GLY A 186 -15.95 -16.69 0.25
N PRO A 187 -16.11 -16.64 -1.06
CA PRO A 187 -14.99 -16.55 -2.00
C PRO A 187 -14.09 -15.32 -1.78
N LEU A 188 -14.67 -14.21 -1.29
CA LEU A 188 -13.97 -12.95 -1.03
C LEU A 188 -13.32 -12.91 0.37
N ALA A 189 -13.58 -13.88 1.24
CA ALA A 189 -12.95 -13.96 2.55
C ALA A 189 -11.42 -13.89 2.43
N PRO A 190 -10.68 -13.44 3.45
CA PRO A 190 -9.23 -13.27 3.37
C PRO A 190 -8.46 -14.51 2.91
N GLN A 191 -8.96 -15.70 3.21
CA GLN A 191 -8.42 -16.98 2.74
C GLN A 191 -9.26 -17.61 1.59
N GLY A 192 -10.22 -16.86 1.03
CA GLY A 192 -11.05 -17.29 -0.08
C GLY A 192 -10.29 -17.25 -1.42
N TRP A 193 -10.65 -18.15 -2.34
CA TRP A 193 -9.97 -18.26 -3.63
C TRP A 193 -10.01 -16.96 -4.46
N ALA A 194 -11.09 -16.17 -4.39
CA ALA A 194 -11.20 -14.92 -5.13
C ALA A 194 -10.26 -13.84 -4.57
N SER A 195 -10.00 -13.83 -3.26
CA SER A 195 -9.04 -12.92 -2.66
C SER A 195 -7.63 -13.13 -3.20
N TYR A 196 -7.19 -14.39 -3.37
CA TYR A 196 -5.89 -14.71 -3.97
C TYR A 196 -5.76 -14.23 -5.42
N LEU A 197 -6.86 -14.07 -6.16
CA LEU A 197 -6.87 -13.53 -7.52
C LEU A 197 -6.91 -11.99 -7.53
N LEU A 198 -7.56 -11.35 -6.57
CA LEU A 198 -7.79 -9.91 -6.56
C LEU A 198 -6.67 -9.13 -5.89
N TYR A 199 -6.07 -9.61 -4.79
CA TYR A 199 -4.96 -8.94 -4.11
C TYR A 199 -3.75 -8.66 -5.02
N PRO A 200 -3.34 -9.55 -5.94
CA PRO A 200 -2.24 -9.28 -6.85
C PRO A 200 -2.46 -8.09 -7.79
N ALA A 201 -3.70 -7.64 -8.03
CA ALA A 201 -3.98 -6.52 -8.94
C ALA A 201 -3.22 -5.25 -8.54
N SER A 202 -3.10 -4.96 -7.24
CA SER A 202 -2.34 -3.82 -6.72
C SER A 202 -0.84 -3.97 -6.97
N ILE A 203 -0.30 -5.18 -6.85
CA ILE A 203 1.11 -5.51 -7.09
C ILE A 203 1.44 -5.38 -8.58
N VAL A 204 0.57 -5.91 -9.44
CA VAL A 204 0.71 -5.84 -10.90
C VAL A 204 0.70 -4.38 -11.39
N TRP A 205 -0.05 -3.49 -10.71
CA TRP A 205 0.00 -2.06 -10.99
C TRP A 205 1.28 -1.40 -10.46
N LEU A 206 1.71 -1.73 -9.25
CA LEU A 206 2.82 -1.06 -8.55
C LEU A 206 4.14 -1.15 -9.31
N VAL A 207 4.48 -2.35 -9.79
CA VAL A 207 5.77 -2.61 -10.46
C VAL A 207 5.97 -1.71 -11.69
N PRO A 208 5.05 -1.67 -12.67
CA PRO A 208 5.20 -0.78 -13.82
C PRO A 208 5.04 0.70 -13.46
N ALA A 209 4.22 1.05 -12.46
CA ALA A 209 4.07 2.43 -12.01
C ALA A 209 5.41 2.98 -11.46
N ALA A 210 6.04 2.26 -10.53
CA ALA A 210 7.37 2.62 -10.00
C ALA A 210 8.43 2.71 -11.10
N THR A 211 8.42 1.76 -12.04
CA THR A 211 9.35 1.75 -13.19
C THR A 211 9.18 2.98 -14.07
N VAL A 212 7.94 3.35 -14.42
CA VAL A 212 7.66 4.53 -15.25
C VAL A 212 8.06 5.81 -14.52
N MET A 213 7.77 5.92 -13.22
CA MET A 213 8.18 7.06 -12.40
C MET A 213 9.70 7.24 -12.41
N ILE A 214 10.47 6.20 -12.12
CA ILE A 214 11.94 6.24 -12.09
C ILE A 214 12.50 6.67 -13.45
N ARG A 215 11.97 6.14 -14.55
CA ARG A 215 12.43 6.47 -15.90
C ARG A 215 12.10 7.92 -16.28
N ARG A 216 10.92 8.44 -15.92
CA ARG A 216 10.51 9.81 -16.26
C ARG A 216 11.24 10.85 -15.41
N ILE A 217 11.41 10.61 -14.11
CA ILE A 217 12.20 11.48 -13.23
C ILE A 217 13.64 11.61 -13.75
N GLY A 218 14.25 10.51 -14.23
CA GLY A 218 15.62 10.53 -14.75
C GLY A 218 15.82 11.24 -16.09
N ARG A 219 14.73 11.53 -16.82
CA ARG A 219 14.76 12.22 -18.12
C ARG A 219 14.51 13.72 -18.03
N ARG A 220 14.24 14.26 -16.84
CA ARG A 220 14.06 15.71 -16.66
C ARG A 220 15.40 16.41 -16.85
N PRO A 221 15.52 17.42 -17.75
CA PRO A 221 16.69 18.29 -17.77
C PRO A 221 16.83 18.90 -16.38
N ALA A 222 18.08 18.96 -15.87
CA ALA A 222 18.36 19.73 -14.67
C ALA A 222 17.77 21.14 -14.90
N ALA A 223 16.93 21.60 -13.96
CA ALA A 223 16.39 22.94 -14.03
C ALA A 223 17.57 23.90 -14.21
N THR A 224 17.68 24.47 -15.39
CA THR A 224 18.63 25.53 -15.68
C THR A 224 18.33 26.63 -14.67
N THR A 225 19.21 26.80 -13.69
CA THR A 225 19.22 27.93 -12.78
C THR A 225 19.08 29.16 -13.67
N ARG A 226 17.94 29.85 -13.58
CA ARG A 226 17.69 31.06 -14.37
C ARG A 226 18.76 32.09 -14.07
N PRO A 227 19.71 32.37 -15.00
CA PRO A 227 20.65 33.48 -14.83
C PRO A 227 19.97 34.84 -14.99
N GLU A 228 18.75 34.86 -15.58
CA GLU A 228 18.09 36.10 -16.01
C GLU A 228 17.63 37.04 -14.88
N LEU A 229 17.42 36.54 -13.65
CA LEU A 229 17.01 37.43 -12.56
C LEU A 229 18.16 38.22 -11.97
N THR A 230 19.37 37.69 -12.01
CA THR A 230 20.58 38.38 -11.49
C THR A 230 21.00 39.50 -12.45
N GLU A 231 20.94 39.28 -13.78
CA GLU A 231 21.29 40.30 -14.77
C GLU A 231 20.25 41.44 -14.82
N ARG A 232 18.97 41.18 -14.63
CA ARG A 232 17.95 42.26 -14.55
C ARG A 232 18.09 43.12 -13.31
N THR A 233 18.49 42.53 -12.18
CA THR A 233 18.73 43.28 -10.95
C THR A 233 19.96 44.18 -11.04
N GLU A 234 21.01 43.73 -11.71
CA GLU A 234 22.20 44.55 -11.95
C GLU A 234 21.95 45.68 -12.97
N GLN A 235 21.05 45.47 -13.96
CA GLN A 235 20.65 46.54 -14.90
C GLN A 235 19.75 47.60 -14.29
N LEU A 236 19.01 47.31 -13.20
CA LEU A 236 18.18 48.26 -12.51
C LEU A 236 18.93 49.10 -11.46
N ILE A 237 20.15 48.66 -11.09
CA ILE A 237 20.97 49.36 -10.10
C ILE A 237 22.05 50.28 -10.77
N ARG A 238 22.19 50.23 -12.10
CA ARG A 238 22.97 51.19 -12.88
C ARG A 238 22.09 52.27 -13.50
#